data_4fdc0a2677145836cdc2aa7abcc3cd58
#
_entry.id   4fdc0a2677145836cdc2aa7abcc3cd58
#
_cell.length_a   1.000
_cell.length_b   1.000
_cell.length_c   1.000
_cell.angle_alpha   90.00
_cell.angle_beta   90.00
_cell.angle_gamma   90.00
#
_symmetry.space_group_name_H-M   'P 1'
#
loop_
_entity.id
_entity.type
_entity.pdbx_description
1 polymer ?
#
loop_
_entity_poly.entity_id
_entity_poly.type
_entity_poly.pdbx_seq_one_letter_code
_entity_poly.pdbx_strand_id
1 'polypeptide(L)'
;GEAQIGDEGWTAVAVKTLKVGSTTEDKVDFLSEAEAMKRFDHNNIVRLLGVCLQSEPVYTVMEFMLYGDLKTYLLARRHLVNSKQSEDSDISNKRLTMMALDVSRALSYLAEQKYVHRDVACRNCMVNAQRVVKLGDFGMARPTFENDYYRFNRRGMLPVRWMAPESLGLGIFTPASDVWSYGVLLYEIITFGSFPFQGLTNNQVLEHLKNGNTITIPAGVKPQLEGLMKACWNQDYKKRPSASEVSEFISNYPR
;
A
#
# COMPACT_ATOMS: atom_id res chain seq x y z
N GLY A 1 4.49 -20.73 5.98
CA GLY A 1 5.22 -22.01 5.75
C GLY A 1 6.69 -21.89 6.10
N GLU A 2 7.41 -22.94 5.77
CA GLU A 2 8.87 -23.01 5.89
C GLU A 2 9.46 -23.48 4.58
N ALA A 3 10.58 -22.94 4.18
CA ALA A 3 11.31 -23.33 2.99
C ALA A 3 12.81 -23.37 3.26
N GLN A 4 13.51 -24.22 2.56
CA GLN A 4 14.95 -24.26 2.59
C GLN A 4 15.49 -23.26 1.57
N ILE A 5 16.14 -22.21 2.05
CA ILE A 5 16.64 -21.11 1.24
C ILE A 5 18.17 -21.12 1.24
N GLY A 6 18.77 -21.64 0.18
CA GLY A 6 20.21 -21.70 0.01
C GLY A 6 20.96 -22.12 1.27
N ASP A 7 21.95 -21.34 1.68
CA ASP A 7 22.75 -21.59 2.86
C ASP A 7 22.06 -21.17 4.19
N GLU A 8 20.92 -20.50 4.12
CA GLU A 8 20.18 -20.05 5.30
C GLU A 8 19.43 -21.18 6.00
N GLY A 9 19.29 -22.35 5.35
CA GLY A 9 18.55 -23.49 5.88
C GLY A 9 17.02 -23.27 5.85
N TRP A 10 16.31 -23.92 6.77
CA TRP A 10 14.85 -23.81 6.89
C TRP A 10 14.45 -22.45 7.44
N THR A 11 13.72 -21.69 6.65
CA THR A 11 13.35 -20.31 6.94
C THR A 11 11.84 -20.14 6.82
N ALA A 12 11.23 -19.37 7.72
CA ALA A 12 9.84 -18.99 7.61
C ALA A 12 9.61 -18.16 6.35
N VAL A 13 8.58 -18.50 5.59
CA VAL A 13 8.23 -17.84 4.32
C VAL A 13 6.73 -17.63 4.22
N ALA A 14 6.32 -16.67 3.39
CA ALA A 14 4.95 -16.50 2.96
C ALA A 14 4.77 -17.19 1.60
N VAL A 15 3.75 -18.03 1.51
CA VAL A 15 3.43 -18.76 0.28
C VAL A 15 2.09 -18.30 -0.24
N LYS A 16 2.09 -17.77 -1.46
CA LYS A 16 0.86 -17.41 -2.17
C LYS A 16 0.56 -18.48 -3.19
N THR A 17 -0.67 -18.99 -3.17
CA THR A 17 -1.09 -20.04 -4.09
C THR A 17 -2.22 -19.55 -4.98
N LEU A 18 -2.25 -20.07 -6.21
CA LEU A 18 -3.38 -19.92 -7.11
C LEU A 18 -4.24 -21.17 -7.00
N LYS A 19 -5.55 -21.00 -6.81
CA LYS A 19 -6.47 -22.14 -6.70
C LYS A 19 -6.43 -23.03 -7.95
N VAL A 20 -6.46 -24.34 -7.72
CA VAL A 20 -6.64 -25.33 -8.78
C VAL A 20 -7.95 -25.03 -9.50
N GLY A 21 -7.95 -25.08 -10.83
CA GLY A 21 -9.12 -24.76 -11.65
C GLY A 21 -9.30 -23.28 -11.96
N SER A 22 -8.32 -22.42 -11.58
CA SER A 22 -8.29 -21.02 -11.99
C SER A 22 -8.19 -20.86 -13.50
N THR A 23 -8.71 -19.75 -14.03
CA THR A 23 -8.67 -19.47 -15.46
C THR A 23 -7.24 -19.24 -15.95
N THR A 24 -7.03 -19.33 -17.26
CA THR A 24 -5.74 -19.00 -17.88
C THR A 24 -5.37 -17.54 -17.62
N GLU A 25 -6.35 -16.65 -17.64
CA GLU A 25 -6.17 -15.22 -17.32
C GLU A 25 -5.66 -15.02 -15.89
N ASP A 26 -6.24 -15.71 -14.91
CA ASP A 26 -5.79 -15.69 -13.52
C ASP A 26 -4.35 -16.18 -13.38
N LYS A 27 -3.97 -17.22 -14.11
CA LYS A 27 -2.60 -17.75 -14.11
C LYS A 27 -1.61 -16.75 -14.70
N VAL A 28 -1.97 -16.09 -15.79
CA VAL A 28 -1.13 -15.06 -16.44
C VAL A 28 -0.92 -13.89 -15.47
N ASP A 29 -1.98 -13.42 -14.82
CA ASP A 29 -1.90 -12.32 -13.84
C ASP A 29 -1.00 -12.70 -12.65
N PHE A 30 -1.17 -13.91 -12.13
CA PHE A 30 -0.38 -14.44 -11.02
C PHE A 30 1.12 -14.49 -11.34
N LEU A 31 1.46 -15.00 -12.54
CA LEU A 31 2.84 -15.11 -13.00
C LEU A 31 3.44 -13.75 -13.38
N SER A 32 2.63 -12.84 -13.91
CA SER A 32 3.07 -11.49 -14.24
C SER A 32 3.46 -10.70 -12.99
N GLU A 33 2.74 -10.87 -11.89
CA GLU A 33 3.11 -10.30 -10.59
C GLU A 33 4.47 -10.82 -10.13
N ALA A 34 4.69 -12.13 -10.19
CA ALA A 34 5.97 -12.74 -9.84
C ALA A 34 7.12 -12.21 -10.72
N GLU A 35 6.91 -12.07 -12.01
CA GLU A 35 7.91 -11.51 -12.93
C GLU A 35 8.25 -10.05 -12.59
N ALA A 36 7.26 -9.24 -12.22
CA ALA A 36 7.51 -7.87 -11.77
C ALA A 36 8.34 -7.86 -10.48
N MET A 37 7.97 -8.69 -9.50
CA MET A 37 8.66 -8.76 -8.21
C MET A 37 10.11 -9.25 -8.33
N LYS A 38 10.43 -10.09 -9.29
CA LYS A 38 11.82 -10.54 -9.54
C LYS A 38 12.79 -9.39 -9.83
N ARG A 39 12.28 -8.30 -10.40
CA ARG A 39 13.10 -7.15 -10.81
C ARG A 39 13.43 -6.21 -9.67
N PHE A 40 12.71 -6.32 -8.54
CA PHE A 40 12.83 -5.38 -7.44
C PHE A 40 13.81 -5.89 -6.38
N ASP A 41 14.74 -5.03 -6.02
CA ASP A 41 15.67 -5.23 -4.93
C ASP A 41 15.74 -3.96 -4.10
N HIS A 42 14.88 -3.88 -3.08
CA HIS A 42 14.78 -2.73 -2.20
C HIS A 42 14.27 -3.14 -0.82
N ASN A 43 14.80 -2.49 0.22
CA ASN A 43 14.47 -2.81 1.61
C ASN A 43 12.99 -2.61 1.97
N ASN A 44 12.27 -1.78 1.22
CA ASN A 44 10.85 -1.49 1.47
C ASN A 44 9.91 -2.10 0.44
N ILE A 45 10.37 -3.09 -0.28
CA ILE A 45 9.54 -3.92 -1.17
C ILE A 45 9.65 -5.37 -0.75
N VAL A 46 8.52 -6.05 -0.60
CA VAL A 46 8.49 -7.48 -0.24
C VAL A 46 9.27 -8.29 -1.27
N ARG A 47 10.24 -9.06 -0.78
CA ARG A 47 11.13 -9.84 -1.63
C ARG A 47 10.49 -11.14 -2.07
N LEU A 48 10.55 -11.41 -3.37
CA LEU A 48 10.23 -12.73 -3.93
C LEU A 48 11.44 -13.65 -3.77
N LEU A 49 11.24 -14.80 -3.11
CA LEU A 49 12.29 -15.80 -2.88
C LEU A 49 12.31 -16.87 -3.95
N GLY A 50 11.16 -17.20 -4.52
CA GLY A 50 11.06 -18.21 -5.54
C GLY A 50 9.66 -18.45 -6.06
N VAL A 51 9.56 -19.29 -7.07
CA VAL A 51 8.31 -19.68 -7.73
C VAL A 51 8.32 -21.18 -7.94
N CYS A 52 7.21 -21.87 -7.67
CA CYS A 52 7.04 -23.31 -7.88
C CYS A 52 5.96 -23.52 -8.94
N LEU A 53 6.38 -23.96 -10.13
CA LEU A 53 5.51 -24.09 -11.32
C LEU A 53 5.37 -25.52 -11.83
N GLN A 54 6.03 -26.50 -11.21
CA GLN A 54 6.11 -27.87 -11.72
C GLN A 54 4.78 -28.61 -11.70
N SER A 55 3.91 -28.28 -10.79
CA SER A 55 2.58 -28.87 -10.65
C SER A 55 1.59 -27.89 -10.08
N GLU A 56 0.30 -28.15 -10.28
CA GLU A 56 -0.75 -27.37 -9.61
C GLU A 56 -0.95 -27.87 -8.16
N PRO A 57 -1.24 -26.96 -7.22
CA PRO A 57 -1.31 -25.51 -7.40
C PRO A 57 0.08 -24.86 -7.56
N VAL A 58 0.16 -23.81 -8.36
CA VAL A 58 1.39 -23.01 -8.48
C VAL A 58 1.57 -22.13 -7.24
N TYR A 59 2.83 -21.90 -6.83
CA TYR A 59 3.16 -21.13 -5.66
C TYR A 59 4.13 -20.00 -5.99
N THR A 60 3.96 -18.86 -5.32
CA THR A 60 5.02 -17.87 -5.15
C THR A 60 5.46 -17.86 -3.69
N VAL A 61 6.76 -17.83 -3.47
CA VAL A 61 7.38 -17.87 -2.14
C VAL A 61 8.03 -16.52 -1.88
N MET A 62 7.61 -15.85 -0.83
CA MET A 62 8.05 -14.50 -0.46
C MET A 62 8.60 -14.50 0.96
N GLU A 63 9.38 -13.47 1.27
CA GLU A 63 9.82 -13.26 2.65
C GLU A 63 8.62 -13.18 3.59
N PHE A 64 8.81 -13.69 4.81
CA PHE A 64 7.78 -13.70 5.83
C PHE A 64 7.69 -12.36 6.56
N MET A 65 6.48 -11.83 6.65
CA MET A 65 6.20 -10.56 7.31
C MET A 65 5.35 -10.83 8.55
N LEU A 66 6.00 -10.88 9.72
CA LEU A 66 5.43 -11.38 10.97
C LEU A 66 4.10 -10.73 11.37
N TYR A 67 3.99 -9.41 11.24
CA TYR A 67 2.80 -8.67 11.66
C TYR A 67 1.72 -8.56 10.59
N GLY A 68 1.92 -9.16 9.41
CA GLY A 68 0.94 -9.11 8.34
C GLY A 68 0.80 -7.73 7.73
N ASP A 69 -0.39 -7.40 7.24
CA ASP A 69 -0.64 -6.13 6.58
C ASP A 69 -0.77 -4.95 7.57
N LEU A 70 -0.42 -3.77 7.08
CA LEU A 70 -0.39 -2.54 7.89
C LEU A 70 -1.80 -2.12 8.36
N LYS A 71 -2.83 -2.35 7.55
CA LYS A 71 -4.20 -2.00 7.97
C LYS A 71 -4.61 -2.80 9.21
N THR A 72 -4.42 -4.10 9.20
CA THR A 72 -4.70 -4.97 10.34
C THR A 72 -3.83 -4.60 11.54
N TYR A 73 -2.55 -4.29 11.33
CA TYR A 73 -1.65 -3.82 12.36
C TYR A 73 -2.18 -2.58 13.09
N LEU A 74 -2.63 -1.58 12.33
CA LEU A 74 -3.16 -0.34 12.88
C LEU A 74 -4.51 -0.55 13.60
N LEU A 75 -5.43 -1.28 12.98
CA LEU A 75 -6.74 -1.59 13.58
C LEU A 75 -6.61 -2.32 14.91
N ALA A 76 -5.71 -3.29 15.00
CA ALA A 76 -5.48 -4.06 16.23
C ALA A 76 -4.93 -3.20 17.38
N ARG A 77 -4.32 -2.05 17.08
CA ARG A 77 -3.68 -1.16 18.06
C ARG A 77 -4.43 0.15 18.28
N ARG A 78 -5.58 0.32 17.68
CA ARG A 78 -6.41 1.53 17.79
C ARG A 78 -6.76 1.85 19.26
N HIS A 79 -6.99 0.85 20.09
CA HIS A 79 -7.34 1.01 21.50
C HIS A 79 -6.20 1.64 22.33
N LEU A 80 -4.96 1.64 21.84
CA LEU A 80 -3.79 2.20 22.51
C LEU A 80 -3.60 3.71 22.29
N VAL A 81 -4.39 4.33 21.43
CA VAL A 81 -4.22 5.73 20.99
C VAL A 81 -4.25 6.73 22.16
N ASN A 82 -5.10 6.48 23.16
CA ASN A 82 -5.28 7.37 24.31
C ASN A 82 -4.39 7.02 25.51
N SER A 83 -3.53 6.02 25.40
CA SER A 83 -2.59 5.65 26.45
C SER A 83 -1.25 6.38 26.26
N LYS A 84 -0.52 6.61 27.35
CA LYS A 84 0.84 7.14 27.26
C LYS A 84 1.71 6.13 26.51
N GLN A 85 2.27 6.55 25.39
CA GLN A 85 3.15 5.73 24.59
C GLN A 85 4.62 6.12 24.83
N SER A 86 5.47 5.12 24.98
CA SER A 86 6.93 5.32 24.91
C SER A 86 7.34 5.58 23.46
N GLU A 87 8.51 6.17 23.25
CA GLU A 87 9.05 6.39 21.90
C GLU A 87 9.24 5.08 21.11
N ASP A 88 9.41 3.96 21.82
CA ASP A 88 9.61 2.65 21.23
C ASP A 88 8.32 1.84 21.08
N SER A 89 7.16 2.45 21.39
CA SER A 89 5.89 1.73 21.25
C SER A 89 5.55 1.46 19.78
N ASP A 90 4.73 0.45 19.55
CA ASP A 90 4.28 0.03 18.21
C ASP A 90 3.51 1.12 17.46
N ILE A 91 3.01 2.13 18.15
CA ILE A 91 2.19 3.21 17.59
C ILE A 91 2.66 4.60 18.01
N SER A 92 3.91 4.74 18.46
CA SER A 92 4.49 6.06 18.75
C SER A 92 4.52 6.92 17.47
N ASN A 93 4.54 8.23 17.64
CA ASN A 93 4.68 9.14 16.50
C ASN A 93 5.94 8.84 15.68
N LYS A 94 7.04 8.52 16.37
CA LYS A 94 8.30 8.11 15.74
C LYS A 94 8.09 6.85 14.88
N ARG A 95 7.44 5.82 15.44
CA ARG A 95 7.16 4.56 14.74
C ARG A 95 6.29 4.77 13.50
N LEU A 96 5.19 5.47 13.65
CA LEU A 96 4.27 5.75 12.55
C LEU A 96 4.92 6.61 11.46
N THR A 97 5.75 7.57 11.84
CA THR A 97 6.51 8.40 10.88
C THR A 97 7.50 7.54 10.09
N MET A 98 8.21 6.62 10.75
CA MET A 98 9.12 5.68 10.08
C MET A 98 8.37 4.77 9.11
N MET A 99 7.19 4.29 9.48
CA MET A 99 6.35 3.46 8.60
C MET A 99 5.91 4.23 7.36
N ALA A 100 5.49 5.49 7.53
CA ALA A 100 5.15 6.37 6.42
C ALA A 100 6.35 6.63 5.50
N LEU A 101 7.54 6.81 6.07
CA LEU A 101 8.78 6.97 5.33
C LEU A 101 9.13 5.71 4.52
N ASP A 102 8.99 4.53 5.12
CA ASP A 102 9.26 3.26 4.46
C ASP A 102 8.48 3.14 3.15
N VAL A 103 7.17 3.43 3.17
CA VAL A 103 6.33 3.35 1.97
C VAL A 103 6.72 4.39 0.92
N SER A 104 7.06 5.61 1.34
CA SER A 104 7.51 6.65 0.40
C SER A 104 8.81 6.25 -0.31
N ARG A 105 9.73 5.59 0.39
CA ARG A 105 10.97 5.06 -0.19
C ARG A 105 10.70 3.95 -1.20
N ALA A 106 9.76 3.07 -0.92
CA ALA A 106 9.33 2.06 -1.87
C ALA A 106 8.79 2.69 -3.16
N LEU A 107 7.94 3.71 -3.06
CA LEU A 107 7.39 4.42 -4.21
C LEU A 107 8.46 5.17 -5.00
N SER A 108 9.43 5.78 -4.32
CA SER A 108 10.56 6.43 -4.97
C SER A 108 11.37 5.43 -5.79
N TYR A 109 11.65 4.27 -5.23
CA TYR A 109 12.33 3.18 -5.95
C TYR A 109 11.53 2.72 -7.18
N LEU A 110 10.22 2.48 -7.03
CA LEU A 110 9.38 2.07 -8.16
C LEU A 110 9.38 3.11 -9.28
N ALA A 111 9.31 4.39 -8.95
CA ALA A 111 9.38 5.46 -9.93
C ALA A 111 10.70 5.46 -10.70
N GLU A 112 11.83 5.23 -10.02
CA GLU A 112 13.15 5.07 -10.66
C GLU A 112 13.19 3.87 -11.61
N GLN A 113 12.52 2.78 -11.24
CA GLN A 113 12.40 1.57 -12.07
C GLN A 113 11.37 1.70 -13.20
N LYS A 114 10.75 2.87 -13.36
CA LYS A 114 9.69 3.12 -14.37
C LYS A 114 8.45 2.24 -14.15
N TYR A 115 8.12 1.97 -12.90
CA TYR A 115 7.00 1.13 -12.51
C TYR A 115 5.95 1.93 -11.72
N VAL A 116 4.68 1.66 -11.97
CA VAL A 116 3.54 2.23 -11.23
C VAL A 116 2.82 1.10 -10.51
N HIS A 117 2.60 1.25 -9.21
CA HIS A 117 1.98 0.21 -8.40
C HIS A 117 0.49 0.06 -8.67
N ARG A 118 -0.25 1.16 -8.73
CA ARG A 118 -1.70 1.28 -8.98
C ARG A 118 -2.63 0.90 -7.83
N ASP A 119 -2.11 0.34 -6.74
CA ASP A 119 -2.92 -0.09 -5.60
C ASP A 119 -2.25 0.20 -4.25
N VAL A 120 -1.72 1.40 -4.10
CA VAL A 120 -1.07 1.85 -2.87
C VAL A 120 -2.12 2.07 -1.79
N ALA A 121 -2.09 1.23 -0.76
CA ALA A 121 -3.00 1.27 0.39
C ALA A 121 -2.37 0.49 1.56
N CYS A 122 -2.80 0.78 2.78
CA CYS A 122 -2.27 0.06 3.96
C CYS A 122 -2.48 -1.46 3.90
N ARG A 123 -3.58 -1.94 3.31
CA ARG A 123 -3.84 -3.38 3.13
C ARG A 123 -2.77 -4.09 2.29
N ASN A 124 -2.07 -3.36 1.42
CA ASN A 124 -1.03 -3.89 0.52
C ASN A 124 0.39 -3.63 1.02
N CYS A 125 0.53 -3.05 2.21
CA CYS A 125 1.80 -2.88 2.89
C CYS A 125 1.92 -3.93 3.98
N MET A 126 3.10 -4.55 4.10
CA MET A 126 3.37 -5.61 5.05
C MET A 126 4.35 -5.12 6.11
N VAL A 127 4.21 -5.65 7.33
CA VAL A 127 5.02 -5.25 8.49
C VAL A 127 5.83 -6.46 8.99
N ASN A 128 7.15 -6.34 9.00
CA ASN A 128 8.02 -7.42 9.46
C ASN A 128 8.26 -7.39 10.98
N ALA A 129 9.01 -8.35 11.48
CA ALA A 129 9.30 -8.49 12.91
C ALA A 129 9.99 -7.25 13.51
N GLN A 130 10.77 -6.52 12.72
CA GLN A 130 11.44 -5.28 13.13
C GLN A 130 10.57 -4.03 12.92
N ARG A 131 9.30 -4.22 12.54
CA ARG A 131 8.32 -3.17 12.22
C ARG A 131 8.72 -2.29 11.02
N VAL A 132 9.53 -2.83 10.14
CA VAL A 132 9.79 -2.23 8.84
C VAL A 132 8.59 -2.52 7.93
N VAL A 133 8.11 -1.50 7.25
CA VAL A 133 7.01 -1.63 6.29
C VAL A 133 7.55 -1.83 4.89
N LYS A 134 6.98 -2.79 4.20
CA LYS A 134 7.34 -3.10 2.82
C LYS A 134 6.08 -3.13 1.95
N LEU A 135 6.17 -2.51 0.79
CA LEU A 135 5.08 -2.55 -0.19
C LEU A 135 5.03 -3.93 -0.86
N GLY A 136 3.83 -4.49 -0.96
CA GLY A 136 3.57 -5.77 -1.58
C GLY A 136 2.42 -5.72 -2.58
N ASP A 137 1.89 -6.88 -2.96
CA ASP A 137 0.73 -7.06 -3.83
C ASP A 137 0.77 -6.27 -5.15
N PHE A 138 1.75 -6.62 -5.98
CA PHE A 138 2.00 -6.01 -7.27
C PHE A 138 1.12 -6.61 -8.39
N GLY A 139 -0.15 -6.28 -8.45
CA GLY A 139 -0.98 -6.57 -9.62
C GLY A 139 -2.05 -7.63 -9.45
N MET A 140 -2.07 -8.39 -8.35
CA MET A 140 -3.19 -9.26 -8.02
C MET A 140 -3.80 -8.84 -6.68
N ALA A 141 -4.35 -7.65 -6.65
CA ALA A 141 -5.17 -7.23 -5.54
C ALA A 141 -6.36 -8.18 -5.44
N ARG A 142 -6.24 -9.21 -4.63
CA ARG A 142 -7.42 -9.93 -4.17
C ARG A 142 -8.02 -9.08 -3.08
N PRO A 143 -9.35 -8.87 -3.09
CA PRO A 143 -9.99 -8.09 -2.05
C PRO A 143 -9.86 -8.84 -0.72
N THR A 144 -8.77 -8.59 0.00
CA THR A 144 -8.64 -8.98 1.39
C THR A 144 -9.68 -8.23 2.22
N PHE A 145 -10.04 -7.03 1.76
CA PHE A 145 -11.09 -6.18 2.31
C PHE A 145 -12.08 -5.85 1.18
N GLU A 146 -13.18 -6.59 1.11
CA GLU A 146 -14.17 -6.48 0.02
C GLU A 146 -14.72 -5.07 -0.18
N ASN A 147 -14.85 -4.29 0.89
CA ASN A 147 -15.36 -2.93 0.84
C ASN A 147 -14.38 -1.90 0.27
N ASP A 148 -13.09 -2.25 0.16
CA ASP A 148 -12.04 -1.37 -0.36
C ASP A 148 -12.07 -1.27 -1.88
N TYR A 149 -12.73 -2.20 -2.55
CA TYR A 149 -12.78 -2.30 -4.01
C TYR A 149 -14.21 -2.10 -4.53
N TYR A 150 -14.33 -1.36 -5.63
CA TYR A 150 -15.59 -1.11 -6.30
C TYR A 150 -15.58 -1.72 -7.69
N ARG A 151 -16.60 -2.51 -7.99
CA ARG A 151 -16.78 -3.08 -9.32
C ARG A 151 -17.32 -1.99 -10.26
N PHE A 152 -16.45 -1.43 -11.07
CA PHE A 152 -16.78 -0.37 -12.00
C PHE A 152 -17.46 -0.90 -13.28
N ASN A 153 -17.09 -2.10 -13.70
CA ASN A 153 -17.70 -2.83 -14.80
C ASN A 153 -17.46 -4.34 -14.60
N ARG A 154 -17.82 -5.17 -15.59
CA ARG A 154 -17.65 -6.62 -15.51
C ARG A 154 -16.20 -7.09 -15.47
N ARG A 155 -15.21 -6.21 -15.61
CA ARG A 155 -13.77 -6.55 -15.74
C ARG A 155 -12.97 -6.53 -14.45
N GLY A 156 -13.56 -6.16 -13.33
CA GLY A 156 -12.86 -6.19 -12.08
C GLY A 156 -13.33 -5.16 -11.07
N MET A 157 -12.65 -5.15 -9.92
CA MET A 157 -12.92 -4.25 -8.81
C MET A 157 -11.84 -3.18 -8.74
N LEU A 158 -12.25 -1.92 -8.57
CA LEU A 158 -11.35 -0.78 -8.47
C LEU A 158 -11.31 -0.23 -7.04
N PRO A 159 -10.12 0.12 -6.51
CA PRO A 159 -9.98 0.73 -5.19
C PRO A 159 -10.29 2.23 -5.26
N VAL A 160 -11.54 2.58 -5.54
CA VAL A 160 -12.00 3.94 -5.86
C VAL A 160 -11.56 4.98 -4.83
N ARG A 161 -11.61 4.63 -3.54
CA ARG A 161 -11.31 5.56 -2.44
C ARG A 161 -9.83 5.92 -2.32
N TRP A 162 -8.96 5.16 -2.97
CA TRP A 162 -7.50 5.39 -3.04
C TRP A 162 -7.04 5.97 -4.38
N MET A 163 -7.93 6.02 -5.38
CA MET A 163 -7.56 6.37 -6.75
C MET A 163 -7.60 7.88 -6.99
N ALA A 164 -6.61 8.34 -7.75
CA ALA A 164 -6.54 9.72 -8.21
C ALA A 164 -7.66 10.05 -9.21
N PRO A 165 -8.10 11.32 -9.29
CA PRO A 165 -9.15 11.72 -10.24
C PRO A 165 -8.87 11.36 -11.69
N GLU A 166 -7.63 11.55 -12.17
CA GLU A 166 -7.23 11.20 -13.54
C GLU A 166 -7.28 9.69 -13.80
N SER A 167 -7.04 8.88 -12.77
CA SER A 167 -7.17 7.42 -12.87
C SER A 167 -8.63 7.01 -13.01
N LEU A 168 -9.51 7.61 -12.22
CA LEU A 168 -10.95 7.34 -12.25
C LEU A 168 -11.61 7.84 -13.54
N GLY A 169 -11.23 9.03 -14.00
CA GLY A 169 -11.85 9.68 -15.16
C GLY A 169 -11.29 9.24 -16.51
N LEU A 170 -9.97 9.07 -16.59
CA LEU A 170 -9.26 8.85 -17.86
C LEU A 170 -8.47 7.53 -17.89
N GLY A 171 -8.46 6.77 -16.81
CA GLY A 171 -7.67 5.54 -16.73
C GLY A 171 -6.15 5.77 -16.78
N ILE A 172 -5.70 6.95 -16.42
CA ILE A 172 -4.28 7.32 -16.39
C ILE A 172 -3.68 6.95 -15.05
N PHE A 173 -2.61 6.15 -15.09
CA PHE A 173 -1.82 5.75 -13.93
C PHE A 173 -0.36 6.14 -14.13
N THR A 174 0.16 6.93 -13.20
CA THR A 174 1.54 7.42 -13.22
C THR A 174 2.12 7.37 -11.81
N PRO A 175 3.43 7.61 -11.63
CA PRO A 175 3.96 7.81 -10.28
C PRO A 175 3.22 8.89 -9.49
N ALA A 176 2.68 9.90 -10.15
CA ALA A 176 1.88 10.94 -9.50
C ALA A 176 0.52 10.43 -8.99
N SER A 177 -0.12 9.46 -9.67
CA SER A 177 -1.33 8.82 -9.16
C SER A 177 -1.03 7.91 -7.96
N ASP A 178 0.13 7.27 -7.93
CA ASP A 178 0.61 6.54 -6.74
C ASP A 178 0.84 7.49 -5.56
N VAL A 179 1.32 8.71 -5.80
CA VAL A 179 1.48 9.73 -4.75
C VAL A 179 0.12 10.19 -4.20
N TRP A 180 -0.90 10.32 -5.03
CA TRP A 180 -2.27 10.56 -4.54
C TRP A 180 -2.70 9.45 -3.57
N SER A 181 -2.56 8.21 -4.00
CA SER A 181 -2.90 7.04 -3.16
C SER A 181 -2.09 7.00 -1.88
N TYR A 182 -0.83 7.41 -1.93
CA TYR A 182 0.03 7.56 -0.74
C TYR A 182 -0.55 8.58 0.25
N GLY A 183 -1.12 9.68 -0.24
CA GLY A 183 -1.83 10.64 0.62
C GLY A 183 -3.00 9.99 1.36
N VAL A 184 -3.74 9.11 0.69
CA VAL A 184 -4.82 8.34 1.32
C VAL A 184 -4.24 7.33 2.33
N LEU A 185 -3.12 6.70 2.03
CA LEU A 185 -2.41 5.83 2.96
C LEU A 185 -1.97 6.60 4.22
N LEU A 186 -1.49 7.84 4.10
CA LEU A 186 -1.20 8.68 5.26
C LEU A 186 -2.45 8.91 6.11
N TYR A 187 -3.59 9.15 5.48
CA TYR A 187 -4.87 9.26 6.19
C TYR A 187 -5.18 7.97 6.96
N GLU A 188 -4.97 6.80 6.35
CA GLU A 188 -5.16 5.52 7.03
C GLU A 188 -4.24 5.40 8.26
N ILE A 189 -2.98 5.79 8.15
CA ILE A 189 -2.02 5.75 9.27
C ILE A 189 -2.47 6.66 10.41
N ILE A 190 -2.79 7.92 10.15
CA ILE A 190 -3.17 8.87 11.19
C ILE A 190 -4.51 8.56 11.84
N THR A 191 -5.36 7.81 11.18
CA THR A 191 -6.66 7.36 11.69
C THR A 191 -6.67 5.91 12.16
N PHE A 192 -5.51 5.26 12.21
CA PHE A 192 -5.36 3.86 12.64
C PHE A 192 -6.24 2.89 11.85
N GLY A 193 -6.18 3.00 10.53
CA GLY A 193 -6.84 2.08 9.62
C GLY A 193 -8.30 2.42 9.28
N SER A 194 -8.72 3.67 9.48
CA SER A 194 -10.08 4.09 9.12
C SER A 194 -10.31 4.00 7.62
N PHE A 195 -11.56 3.68 7.27
CA PHE A 195 -12.01 3.62 5.89
C PHE A 195 -12.08 5.03 5.29
N PRO A 196 -11.38 5.29 4.17
CA PRO A 196 -11.40 6.62 3.56
C PRO A 196 -12.82 7.03 3.12
N PHE A 197 -13.15 8.31 3.27
CA PHE A 197 -14.48 8.84 2.97
C PHE A 197 -15.60 8.13 3.74
N GLN A 198 -15.35 7.86 5.03
CA GLN A 198 -16.32 7.19 5.87
C GLN A 198 -17.66 7.94 5.87
N GLY A 199 -18.75 7.17 5.73
CA GLY A 199 -20.11 7.74 5.64
C GLY A 199 -20.59 8.04 4.23
N LEU A 200 -19.71 7.99 3.21
CA LEU A 200 -20.08 8.15 1.81
C LEU A 200 -20.14 6.79 1.11
N THR A 201 -21.10 6.64 0.21
CA THR A 201 -21.14 5.51 -0.74
C THR A 201 -20.04 5.69 -1.79
N ASN A 202 -19.72 4.62 -2.52
CA ASN A 202 -18.75 4.71 -3.61
C ASN A 202 -19.16 5.73 -4.68
N ASN A 203 -20.44 5.79 -5.04
CA ASN A 203 -20.95 6.78 -5.98
C ASN A 203 -20.84 8.21 -5.44
N GLN A 204 -21.08 8.41 -4.15
CA GLN A 204 -20.88 9.70 -3.50
C GLN A 204 -19.41 10.10 -3.46
N VAL A 205 -18.49 9.16 -3.27
CA VAL A 205 -17.04 9.41 -3.34
C VAL A 205 -16.65 9.88 -4.75
N LEU A 206 -17.14 9.20 -5.79
CA LEU A 206 -16.88 9.59 -7.18
C LEU A 206 -17.36 11.02 -7.47
N GLU A 207 -18.57 11.36 -7.04
CA GLU A 207 -19.14 12.69 -7.21
C GLU A 207 -18.34 13.75 -6.41
N HIS A 208 -17.96 13.43 -5.19
CA HIS A 208 -17.15 14.28 -4.31
C HIS A 208 -15.80 14.65 -4.95
N LEU A 209 -15.09 13.66 -5.48
CA LEU A 209 -13.83 13.85 -6.18
C LEU A 209 -14.01 14.63 -7.49
N LYS A 210 -15.08 14.35 -8.23
CA LYS A 210 -15.41 15.05 -9.46
C LYS A 210 -15.66 16.55 -9.24
N ASN A 211 -16.21 16.91 -8.09
CA ASN A 211 -16.43 18.30 -7.67
C ASN A 211 -15.16 18.96 -7.11
N GLY A 212 -14.02 18.31 -7.16
CA GLY A 212 -12.74 18.84 -6.68
C GLY A 212 -12.52 18.71 -5.18
N ASN A 213 -13.38 17.96 -4.47
CA ASN A 213 -13.24 17.74 -3.04
C ASN A 213 -12.35 16.53 -2.74
N THR A 214 -11.79 16.48 -1.55
CA THR A 214 -10.92 15.40 -1.08
C THR A 214 -11.36 14.88 0.28
N ILE A 215 -10.59 13.96 0.86
CA ILE A 215 -10.84 13.46 2.22
C ILE A 215 -10.74 14.64 3.20
N THR A 216 -11.65 14.68 4.17
CA THR A 216 -11.58 15.62 5.29
C THR A 216 -10.49 15.15 6.25
N ILE A 217 -9.48 16.00 6.45
CA ILE A 217 -8.39 15.71 7.37
C ILE A 217 -8.88 15.93 8.81
N PRO A 218 -8.66 14.96 9.73
CA PRO A 218 -9.08 15.10 11.12
C PRO A 218 -8.45 16.30 11.81
N ALA A 219 -9.14 16.87 12.79
CA ALA A 219 -8.60 17.90 13.65
C ALA A 219 -7.41 17.37 14.46
N GLY A 220 -6.45 18.25 14.77
CA GLY A 220 -5.28 17.92 15.59
C GLY A 220 -4.08 17.38 14.79
N VAL A 221 -4.19 17.25 13.48
CA VAL A 221 -3.06 16.92 12.62
C VAL A 221 -2.12 18.11 12.50
N LYS A 222 -0.81 17.88 12.64
CA LYS A 222 0.19 18.94 12.51
C LYS A 222 0.11 19.63 11.15
N PRO A 223 0.25 20.97 11.07
CA PRO A 223 0.12 21.71 9.81
C PRO A 223 1.03 21.21 8.69
N GLN A 224 2.24 20.76 9.00
CA GLN A 224 3.19 20.25 8.01
C GLN A 224 2.68 18.96 7.36
N LEU A 225 2.11 18.05 8.15
CA LEU A 225 1.54 16.80 7.64
C LEU A 225 0.27 17.08 6.83
N GLU A 226 -0.59 17.95 7.33
CA GLU A 226 -1.79 18.37 6.58
C GLU A 226 -1.40 18.97 5.22
N GLY A 227 -0.38 19.82 5.20
CA GLY A 227 0.15 20.41 3.97
C GLY A 227 0.67 19.35 2.99
N LEU A 228 1.39 18.35 3.49
CA LEU A 228 1.87 17.24 2.66
C LEU A 228 0.70 16.45 2.06
N MET A 229 -0.29 16.09 2.87
CA MET A 229 -1.46 15.35 2.40
C MET A 229 -2.21 16.12 1.30
N LYS A 230 -2.45 17.40 1.53
CA LYS A 230 -3.08 18.29 0.54
C LYS A 230 -2.26 18.39 -0.75
N ALA A 231 -0.94 18.43 -0.66
CA ALA A 231 -0.05 18.44 -1.82
C ALA A 231 -0.15 17.13 -2.62
N CYS A 232 -0.23 15.98 -1.94
CA CYS A 232 -0.47 14.70 -2.58
C CYS A 232 -1.82 14.65 -3.32
N TRP A 233 -2.81 15.39 -2.84
CA TRP A 233 -4.16 15.46 -3.42
C TRP A 233 -4.38 16.66 -4.33
N ASN A 234 -3.33 17.24 -4.88
CA ASN A 234 -3.48 18.28 -5.89
C ASN A 234 -4.24 17.71 -7.09
N GLN A 235 -5.24 18.44 -7.56
CA GLN A 235 -6.05 18.03 -8.72
C GLN A 235 -5.21 17.94 -9.98
N ASP A 236 -4.23 18.81 -10.13
CA ASP A 236 -3.25 18.74 -11.20
C ASP A 236 -2.13 17.78 -10.79
N TYR A 237 -2.08 16.61 -11.41
CA TYR A 237 -1.09 15.59 -11.10
C TYR A 237 0.35 16.07 -11.31
N LYS A 238 0.58 17.02 -12.20
CA LYS A 238 1.91 17.60 -12.46
C LYS A 238 2.44 18.43 -11.29
N LYS A 239 1.55 18.91 -10.42
CA LYS A 239 1.88 19.74 -9.26
C LYS A 239 2.05 18.95 -7.96
N ARG A 240 1.79 17.66 -7.97
CA ARG A 240 2.02 16.79 -6.82
C ARG A 240 3.52 16.62 -6.58
N PRO A 241 3.96 16.48 -5.33
CA PRO A 241 5.35 16.13 -5.06
C PRO A 241 5.68 14.76 -5.64
N SER A 242 6.94 14.55 -6.02
CA SER A 242 7.45 13.21 -6.35
C SER A 242 7.57 12.37 -5.06
N ALA A 243 7.62 11.05 -5.21
CA ALA A 243 7.84 10.17 -4.08
C ALA A 243 9.19 10.45 -3.38
N SER A 244 10.21 10.82 -4.15
CA SER A 244 11.52 11.25 -3.62
C SER A 244 11.39 12.50 -2.76
N GLU A 245 10.66 13.51 -3.22
CA GLU A 245 10.40 14.73 -2.45
C GLU A 245 9.61 14.45 -1.18
N VAL A 246 8.62 13.55 -1.25
CA VAL A 246 7.86 13.09 -0.08
C VAL A 246 8.78 12.41 0.94
N SER A 247 9.68 11.53 0.50
CA SER A 247 10.65 10.86 1.37
C SER A 247 11.56 11.86 2.08
N GLU A 248 12.06 12.85 1.36
CA GLU A 248 12.90 13.91 1.92
C GLU A 248 12.13 14.72 2.98
N PHE A 249 10.90 15.10 2.67
CA PHE A 249 10.05 15.84 3.61
C PHE A 249 9.83 15.07 4.91
N ILE A 250 9.47 13.77 4.82
CA ILE A 250 9.20 12.95 6.00
C ILE A 250 10.48 12.67 6.79
N SER A 251 11.63 12.48 6.11
CA SER A 251 12.93 12.31 6.78
C SER A 251 13.27 13.49 7.68
N ASN A 252 12.87 14.70 7.31
CA ASN A 252 13.11 15.93 8.05
C ASN A 252 11.93 16.33 8.96
N TYR A 253 10.89 15.51 9.02
CA TYR A 253 9.71 15.80 9.85
C TYR A 253 10.06 15.68 11.33
N PRO A 254 9.65 16.65 12.18
CA PRO A 254 9.90 16.60 13.62
C PRO A 254 9.19 15.38 14.25
N ARG A 255 9.95 14.59 14.96
CA ARG A 255 9.50 13.34 15.61
C ARG A 255 9.06 13.58 17.04
#